data_2e369259c10cf4a60aa1fba5713b608c
#
_entry.id   2e369259c10cf4a60aa1fba5713b608c
#
_cell.length_a   1.000
_cell.length_b   1.000
_cell.length_c   1.000
_cell.angle_alpha   90.00
_cell.angle_beta   90.00
_cell.angle_gamma   90.00
#
_symmetry.space_group_name_H-M   'P 1'
#
loop_
_entity.id
_entity.type
_entity.pdbx_description
1 polymer ?
#
loop_
_entity_poly.entity_id
_entity_poly.type
_entity_poly.pdbx_seq_one_letter_code
_entity_poly.pdbx_strand_id
1 'polypeptide(L)'
;AFREQPHARFHFVARGGGWLRTRTGDWMRLDPGSAVLLPRGSFHVIASAPEVPAVDIESLARRAVAEDIYLVEGEAGAAGAGAGAGAGDEPPDVMFCGAMRFNLDPLHPLVAMMPDAMRADDLARRDPTVPALLEAMEREVELDRIGACGILSRLADVLAASIIRAWVECGCSDSTGWVAAVRCPRLGKVVAAIHADPARPWTVPMLAGLMGASRSSFAEAFTRTMGESPAKYVARMKMMQARRWIARDGMRVAVAADRLGYDSEASFSRAFKRVIGHPPSAARAAAGAR
;
A
#
# COMPACT_ATOMS: atom_id res chain seq x y z
N ALA A 1 -14.02 2.83 -13.77
CA ALA A 1 -13.77 3.28 -12.40
C ALA A 1 -13.48 2.10 -11.49
N PHE A 2 -12.61 2.28 -10.53
CA PHE A 2 -12.26 1.29 -9.51
C PHE A 2 -12.76 1.79 -8.15
N ARG A 3 -13.58 1.00 -7.50
CA ARG A 3 -14.07 1.32 -6.15
C ARG A 3 -12.95 1.21 -5.13
N GLU A 4 -13.08 1.97 -4.05
CA GLU A 4 -12.17 1.89 -2.92
C GLU A 4 -12.19 0.49 -2.30
N GLN A 5 -11.00 -0.07 -2.05
CA GLN A 5 -10.82 -1.40 -1.47
C GLN A 5 -9.68 -1.38 -0.45
N PRO A 6 -9.68 -2.29 0.53
CA PRO A 6 -8.65 -2.32 1.58
C PRO A 6 -7.28 -2.84 1.10
N HIS A 7 -7.12 -3.08 -0.19
CA HIS A 7 -5.90 -3.62 -0.80
C HIS A 7 -5.28 -2.56 -1.70
N ALA A 8 -3.95 -2.50 -1.73
CA ALA A 8 -3.25 -1.67 -2.70
C ALA A 8 -3.63 -2.08 -4.13
N ARG A 9 -3.65 -1.10 -5.02
CA ARG A 9 -3.86 -1.32 -6.44
C ARG A 9 -2.58 -0.97 -7.20
N PHE A 10 -2.31 -1.75 -8.21
CA PHE A 10 -1.17 -1.56 -9.09
C PHE A 10 -1.66 -1.62 -10.53
N HIS A 11 -1.19 -0.67 -11.35
CA HIS A 11 -1.47 -0.63 -12.78
C HIS A 11 -0.17 -0.46 -13.54
N PHE A 12 -0.01 -1.24 -14.59
CA PHE A 12 1.11 -1.17 -15.51
C PHE A 12 0.56 -1.07 -16.94
N VAL A 13 0.95 -0.05 -17.68
CA VAL A 13 0.57 0.16 -19.08
C VAL A 13 1.59 -0.55 -19.95
N ALA A 14 1.20 -1.67 -20.54
CA ALA A 14 2.08 -2.43 -21.42
C ALA A 14 2.05 -1.88 -22.85
N ARG A 15 0.88 -1.44 -23.32
CA ARG A 15 0.71 -0.92 -24.68
C ARG A 15 -0.41 0.11 -24.72
N GLY A 16 -0.30 1.07 -25.63
CA GLY A 16 -1.25 2.18 -25.76
C GLY A 16 -0.97 3.28 -24.75
N GLY A 17 -1.98 3.77 -24.10
CA GLY A 17 -1.86 4.81 -23.08
C GLY A 17 -3.16 5.04 -22.36
N GLY A 18 -3.13 5.93 -21.37
CA GLY A 18 -4.35 6.27 -20.65
C GLY A 18 -4.15 7.42 -19.68
N TRP A 19 -5.20 7.69 -18.96
CA TRP A 19 -5.25 8.73 -17.97
C TRP A 19 -5.76 8.13 -16.66
N LEU A 20 -5.12 8.47 -15.55
CA LEU A 20 -5.54 8.08 -14.23
C LEU A 20 -5.90 9.31 -13.40
N ARG A 21 -6.99 9.24 -12.67
CA ARG A 21 -7.39 10.25 -11.70
C ARG A 21 -7.79 9.60 -10.38
N THR A 22 -7.20 10.07 -9.29
CA THR A 22 -7.65 9.73 -7.92
C THR A 22 -8.84 10.61 -7.53
N ARG A 23 -9.46 10.32 -6.38
CA ARG A 23 -10.62 11.10 -5.89
C ARG A 23 -10.33 12.60 -5.74
N THR A 24 -9.12 12.94 -5.34
CA THR A 24 -8.70 14.29 -4.95
C THR A 24 -7.68 14.92 -5.90
N GLY A 25 -7.23 14.15 -6.89
CA GLY A 25 -6.16 14.57 -7.79
C GLY A 25 -6.64 14.99 -9.18
N ASP A 26 -5.74 15.62 -9.90
CA ASP A 26 -5.90 15.91 -11.32
C ASP A 26 -5.70 14.65 -12.16
N TRP A 27 -6.08 14.74 -13.43
CA TRP A 27 -5.78 13.71 -14.40
C TRP A 27 -4.27 13.63 -14.65
N MET A 28 -3.70 12.44 -14.49
CA MET A 28 -2.31 12.15 -14.82
C MET A 28 -2.24 11.20 -16.02
N ARG A 29 -1.39 11.53 -16.97
CA ARG A 29 -1.15 10.68 -18.14
C ARG A 29 -0.29 9.49 -17.74
N LEU A 30 -0.65 8.32 -18.27
CA LEU A 30 0.11 7.08 -18.20
C LEU A 30 0.51 6.68 -19.62
N ASP A 31 1.79 6.71 -19.90
CA ASP A 31 2.35 6.30 -21.19
C ASP A 31 2.71 4.80 -21.16
N PRO A 32 2.94 4.15 -22.31
CA PRO A 32 3.46 2.77 -22.34
C PRO A 32 4.73 2.63 -21.49
N GLY A 33 4.85 1.54 -20.74
CA GLY A 33 5.92 1.31 -19.78
C GLY A 33 5.72 1.99 -18.41
N SER A 34 4.70 2.84 -18.26
CA SER A 34 4.38 3.47 -16.99
C SER A 34 3.76 2.50 -15.99
N ALA A 35 4.12 2.65 -14.72
CA ALA A 35 3.45 1.94 -13.63
C ALA A 35 3.04 2.90 -12.51
N VAL A 36 1.90 2.62 -11.89
CA VAL A 36 1.38 3.39 -10.77
C VAL A 36 0.90 2.47 -9.65
N LEU A 37 1.28 2.81 -8.44
CA LEU A 37 0.86 2.15 -7.21
C LEU A 37 -0.09 3.08 -6.46
N LEU A 38 -1.26 2.56 -6.07
CA LEU A 38 -2.22 3.19 -5.17
C LEU A 38 -2.19 2.43 -3.82
N PRO A 39 -1.38 2.86 -2.87
CA PRO A 39 -1.04 2.05 -1.68
C PRO A 39 -2.23 1.76 -0.76
N ARG A 40 -3.24 2.62 -0.77
CA ARG A 40 -4.44 2.51 0.06
C ARG A 40 -5.64 1.92 -0.68
N GLY A 41 -5.48 1.57 -1.97
CA GLY A 41 -6.60 1.10 -2.79
C GLY A 41 -7.72 2.13 -2.96
N SER A 42 -7.36 3.42 -2.89
CA SER A 42 -8.30 4.54 -3.00
C SER A 42 -9.10 4.48 -4.29
N PHE A 43 -10.30 5.06 -4.28
CA PHE A 43 -11.11 5.22 -5.49
C PHE A 43 -10.29 5.93 -6.58
N HIS A 44 -10.32 5.39 -7.78
CA HIS A 44 -9.67 6.01 -8.94
C HIS A 44 -10.37 5.63 -10.25
N VAL A 45 -10.09 6.41 -11.27
CA VAL A 45 -10.60 6.21 -12.61
C VAL A 45 -9.41 6.06 -13.55
N ILE A 46 -9.52 5.10 -14.47
CA ILE A 46 -8.64 4.99 -15.63
C ILE A 46 -9.52 5.14 -16.87
N ALA A 47 -9.10 5.95 -17.80
CA ALA A 47 -9.82 6.23 -19.04
C ALA A 47 -8.83 6.45 -20.18
N SER A 48 -9.28 6.27 -21.43
CA SER A 48 -8.49 6.61 -22.62
C SER A 48 -8.29 8.12 -22.79
N ALA A 49 -9.25 8.92 -22.32
CA ALA A 49 -9.16 10.37 -22.25
C ALA A 49 -9.96 10.91 -21.05
N PRO A 50 -9.63 12.12 -20.52
CA PRO A 50 -10.29 12.70 -19.35
C PRO A 50 -11.81 12.90 -19.50
N GLU A 51 -12.28 13.10 -20.72
CA GLU A 51 -13.70 13.39 -21.06
C GLU A 51 -14.54 12.11 -21.17
N VAL A 52 -13.92 10.94 -21.23
CA VAL A 52 -14.64 9.66 -21.39
C VAL A 52 -15.38 9.31 -20.09
N PRO A 53 -16.69 9.03 -20.14
CA PRO A 53 -17.43 8.60 -18.97
C PRO A 53 -16.84 7.32 -18.37
N ALA A 54 -16.62 7.32 -17.06
CA ALA A 54 -16.07 6.18 -16.37
C ALA A 54 -17.16 5.13 -16.08
N VAL A 55 -16.92 3.91 -16.51
CA VAL A 55 -17.74 2.73 -16.19
C VAL A 55 -17.10 1.99 -15.03
N ASP A 56 -17.93 1.38 -14.16
CA ASP A 56 -17.42 0.56 -13.06
C ASP A 56 -16.77 -0.71 -13.64
N ILE A 57 -15.53 -1.00 -13.25
CA ILE A 57 -14.83 -2.20 -13.74
C ILE A 57 -15.56 -3.50 -13.37
N GLU A 58 -16.34 -3.50 -12.31
CA GLU A 58 -17.12 -4.67 -11.89
C GLU A 58 -18.32 -4.94 -12.79
N SER A 59 -18.76 -3.94 -13.56
CA SER A 59 -19.86 -4.10 -14.52
C SER A 59 -19.39 -4.62 -15.89
N LEU A 60 -18.09 -4.63 -16.15
CA LEU A 60 -17.55 -5.12 -17.42
C LEU A 60 -17.51 -6.65 -17.47
N ALA A 61 -17.70 -7.20 -18.66
CA ALA A 61 -17.57 -8.62 -18.90
C ALA A 61 -16.15 -9.10 -18.55
N ARG A 62 -16.06 -10.23 -17.84
CA ARG A 62 -14.79 -10.81 -17.40
C ARG A 62 -14.65 -12.22 -17.94
N ARG A 63 -13.52 -12.50 -18.56
CA ARG A 63 -13.14 -13.86 -18.96
C ARG A 63 -12.00 -14.33 -18.08
N ALA A 64 -12.21 -15.40 -17.31
CA ALA A 64 -11.13 -16.02 -16.52
C ALA A 64 -10.03 -16.55 -17.45
N VAL A 65 -8.80 -16.19 -17.14
CA VAL A 65 -7.58 -16.66 -17.83
C VAL A 65 -6.82 -17.65 -16.95
N ALA A 66 -6.80 -17.39 -15.63
CA ALA A 66 -6.25 -18.26 -14.60
C ALA A 66 -6.96 -18.01 -13.27
N GLU A 67 -6.58 -18.74 -12.21
CA GLU A 67 -7.07 -18.50 -10.85
C GLU A 67 -6.80 -17.03 -10.45
N ASP A 68 -7.84 -16.30 -10.07
CA ASP A 68 -7.83 -14.88 -9.68
C ASP A 68 -7.34 -13.89 -10.78
N ILE A 69 -7.24 -14.34 -12.04
CA ILE A 69 -6.81 -13.53 -13.17
C ILE A 69 -7.89 -13.49 -14.25
N TYR A 70 -8.30 -12.29 -14.61
CA TYR A 70 -9.38 -12.05 -15.54
C TYR A 70 -8.93 -11.12 -16.65
N LEU A 71 -9.27 -11.46 -17.89
CA LEU A 71 -9.29 -10.49 -18.98
C LEU A 71 -10.58 -9.69 -18.90
N VAL A 72 -10.46 -8.39 -18.93
CA VAL A 72 -11.58 -7.44 -18.96
C VAL A 72 -11.45 -6.65 -20.26
N GLU A 73 -12.43 -6.82 -21.14
CA GLU A 73 -12.50 -6.05 -22.39
C GLU A 73 -13.38 -4.84 -22.19
N GLY A 74 -12.80 -3.65 -22.36
CA GLY A 74 -13.57 -2.40 -22.41
C GLY A 74 -14.10 -2.24 -23.81
N GLU A 75 -15.40 -1.87 -23.95
CA GLU A 75 -15.90 -1.43 -25.26
C GLU A 75 -15.11 -0.19 -25.69
N ALA A 76 -14.58 -0.22 -26.93
CA ALA A 76 -14.05 0.97 -27.57
C ALA A 76 -15.18 2.02 -27.55
N GLY A 77 -15.01 3.05 -26.74
CA GLY A 77 -16.05 4.04 -26.47
C GLY A 77 -16.63 4.60 -27.76
N ALA A 78 -17.94 4.63 -27.85
CA ALA A 78 -18.73 5.22 -28.92
C ALA A 78 -18.48 6.74 -29.18
N ALA A 79 -17.48 7.32 -28.53
CA ALA A 79 -17.06 8.71 -28.71
C ALA A 79 -16.13 8.94 -29.92
N GLY A 80 -15.74 7.87 -30.63
CA GLY A 80 -14.92 7.94 -31.85
C GLY A 80 -15.69 7.80 -33.17
N ALA A 81 -17.02 7.83 -33.18
CA ALA A 81 -17.85 7.72 -34.38
C ALA A 81 -17.87 9.02 -35.22
N GLY A 82 -16.79 9.78 -35.24
CA GLY A 82 -16.73 11.07 -35.91
C GLY A 82 -15.41 11.41 -36.61
N ALA A 83 -14.62 10.43 -37.06
CA ALA A 83 -13.51 10.71 -37.97
C ALA A 83 -13.12 9.45 -38.76
N GLY A 84 -13.46 9.37 -39.98
CA GLY A 84 -12.77 8.74 -41.10
C GLY A 84 -12.38 7.26 -40.97
N ALA A 85 -12.96 6.45 -41.88
CA ALA A 85 -12.53 5.11 -42.22
C ALA A 85 -10.99 4.99 -42.29
N GLY A 86 -10.40 4.30 -41.33
CA GLY A 86 -8.98 4.01 -41.21
C GLY A 86 -8.74 3.29 -39.92
N ALA A 87 -9.53 2.24 -39.61
CA ALA A 87 -9.20 1.26 -38.58
C ALA A 87 -7.97 0.50 -39.09
N GLY A 88 -6.81 1.10 -38.93
CA GLY A 88 -5.53 0.47 -39.06
C GLY A 88 -5.41 -0.65 -38.05
N ASP A 89 -4.65 -1.65 -38.40
CA ASP A 89 -4.31 -2.88 -37.71
C ASP A 89 -3.49 -2.60 -36.40
N GLU A 90 -3.84 -1.54 -35.66
CA GLU A 90 -3.17 -1.23 -34.38
C GLU A 90 -3.65 -2.19 -33.32
N PRO A 91 -2.70 -2.86 -32.68
CA PRO A 91 -3.04 -3.78 -31.61
C PRO A 91 -3.72 -3.03 -30.43
N PRO A 92 -4.65 -3.70 -29.73
CA PRO A 92 -5.41 -3.07 -28.65
C PRO A 92 -4.51 -2.58 -27.52
N ASP A 93 -4.94 -1.54 -26.84
CA ASP A 93 -4.31 -1.07 -25.60
C ASP A 93 -4.35 -2.17 -24.54
N VAL A 94 -3.24 -2.38 -23.85
CA VAL A 94 -3.11 -3.41 -22.80
C VAL A 94 -2.61 -2.81 -21.50
N MET A 95 -3.37 -3.03 -20.46
CA MET A 95 -3.01 -2.62 -19.10
C MET A 95 -3.12 -3.81 -18.15
N PHE A 96 -2.06 -4.09 -17.40
CA PHE A 96 -2.10 -5.02 -16.29
C PHE A 96 -2.57 -4.30 -15.03
N CYS A 97 -3.64 -4.82 -14.41
CA CYS A 97 -4.19 -4.29 -13.17
C CYS A 97 -4.15 -5.36 -12.10
N GLY A 98 -3.49 -5.07 -11.00
CA GLY A 98 -3.34 -5.98 -9.87
C GLY A 98 -3.89 -5.42 -8.56
N ALA A 99 -4.36 -6.32 -7.70
CA ALA A 99 -4.59 -6.03 -6.28
C ALA A 99 -3.50 -6.71 -5.47
N MET A 100 -2.85 -5.98 -4.57
CA MET A 100 -1.80 -6.54 -3.74
C MET A 100 -2.03 -6.23 -2.26
N ARG A 101 -1.58 -7.14 -1.40
CA ARG A 101 -1.69 -6.97 0.05
C ARG A 101 -0.31 -6.70 0.63
N PHE A 102 -0.13 -5.51 1.15
CA PHE A 102 1.02 -5.26 2.00
C PHE A 102 0.85 -6.01 3.32
N ASN A 103 1.92 -6.62 3.81
CA ASN A 103 1.93 -7.21 5.14
C ASN A 103 2.04 -6.11 6.23
N LEU A 104 1.37 -4.99 6.01
CA LEU A 104 1.26 -3.85 6.91
C LEU A 104 -0.18 -3.68 7.35
N ASP A 105 -0.34 -3.27 8.59
CA ASP A 105 -1.64 -2.85 9.10
C ASP A 105 -2.07 -1.54 8.40
N PRO A 106 -3.32 -1.37 7.94
CA PRO A 106 -3.80 -0.11 7.33
C PRO A 106 -3.62 1.13 8.22
N LEU A 107 -3.55 0.94 9.55
CA LEU A 107 -3.26 2.02 10.49
C LEU A 107 -1.75 2.24 10.70
N HIS A 108 -0.90 1.50 9.98
CA HIS A 108 0.54 1.71 10.07
C HIS A 108 0.90 3.12 9.59
N PRO A 109 1.75 3.86 10.31
CA PRO A 109 2.07 5.25 9.96
C PRO A 109 2.56 5.41 8.52
N LEU A 110 3.33 4.46 8.03
CA LEU A 110 3.81 4.44 6.65
C LEU A 110 2.64 4.50 5.64
N VAL A 111 1.63 3.65 5.82
CA VAL A 111 0.47 3.60 4.91
C VAL A 111 -0.30 4.92 4.91
N ALA A 112 -0.50 5.51 6.12
CA ALA A 112 -1.19 6.78 6.26
C ALA A 112 -0.45 7.97 5.61
N MET A 113 0.87 7.88 5.50
CA MET A 113 1.72 8.93 4.93
C MET A 113 1.94 8.80 3.42
N MET A 114 1.69 7.63 2.83
CA MET A 114 1.84 7.44 1.39
C MET A 114 0.85 8.32 0.62
N PRO A 115 1.23 8.91 -0.51
CA PRO A 115 0.31 9.61 -1.39
C PRO A 115 -0.76 8.67 -1.96
N ASP A 116 -1.83 9.23 -2.50
CA ASP A 116 -2.91 8.45 -3.11
C ASP A 116 -2.45 7.63 -4.32
N ALA A 117 -1.51 8.18 -5.08
CA ALA A 117 -0.87 7.52 -6.21
C ALA A 117 0.64 7.77 -6.20
N MET A 118 1.42 6.74 -6.53
CA MET A 118 2.87 6.78 -6.60
C MET A 118 3.29 6.23 -7.97
N ARG A 119 3.93 7.05 -8.78
CA ARG A 119 4.40 6.66 -10.12
C ARG A 119 5.79 6.03 -10.04
N ALA A 120 5.98 4.93 -10.75
CA ALA A 120 7.30 4.32 -10.89
C ALA A 120 8.26 5.21 -11.70
N ASP A 121 7.77 5.89 -12.71
CA ASP A 121 8.55 6.75 -13.60
C ASP A 121 9.28 7.86 -12.83
N ASP A 122 8.63 8.44 -11.81
CA ASP A 122 9.22 9.48 -10.96
C ASP A 122 10.44 8.97 -10.16
N LEU A 123 10.50 7.66 -9.98
CA LEU A 123 11.51 6.97 -9.17
C LEU A 123 12.55 6.22 -10.01
N ALA A 124 12.25 5.96 -11.29
CA ALA A 124 13.11 5.23 -12.22
C ALA A 124 14.51 5.84 -12.37
N ARG A 125 14.62 7.16 -12.21
CA ARG A 125 15.91 7.88 -12.25
C ARG A 125 16.78 7.66 -11.01
N ARG A 126 16.20 7.14 -9.93
CA ARG A 126 16.82 7.05 -8.60
C ARG A 126 17.10 5.61 -8.18
N ASP A 127 16.29 4.67 -8.64
CA ASP A 127 16.49 3.24 -8.40
C ASP A 127 16.66 2.52 -9.75
N PRO A 128 17.87 2.06 -10.09
CA PRO A 128 18.17 1.41 -11.38
C PRO A 128 17.43 0.07 -11.54
N THR A 129 16.87 -0.49 -10.49
CA THR A 129 16.06 -1.73 -10.57
C THR A 129 14.68 -1.48 -11.14
N VAL A 130 14.14 -0.27 -10.98
CA VAL A 130 12.79 0.07 -11.46
C VAL A 130 12.66 -0.04 -12.99
N PRO A 131 13.53 0.57 -13.83
CA PRO A 131 13.48 0.38 -15.28
C PRO A 131 13.58 -1.08 -15.70
N ALA A 132 14.48 -1.85 -15.08
CA ALA A 132 14.67 -3.26 -15.42
C ALA A 132 13.42 -4.12 -15.09
N LEU A 133 12.71 -3.80 -14.01
CA LEU A 133 11.46 -4.47 -13.65
C LEU A 133 10.33 -4.12 -14.63
N LEU A 134 10.22 -2.85 -15.03
CA LEU A 134 9.23 -2.40 -16.03
C LEU A 134 9.47 -3.08 -17.37
N GLU A 135 10.72 -3.12 -17.85
CA GLU A 135 11.10 -3.82 -19.08
C GLU A 135 10.81 -5.34 -19.01
N ALA A 136 11.03 -5.96 -17.84
CA ALA A 136 10.68 -7.36 -17.64
C ALA A 136 9.17 -7.59 -17.69
N MET A 137 8.37 -6.67 -17.14
CA MET A 137 6.90 -6.74 -17.22
C MET A 137 6.40 -6.55 -18.65
N GLU A 138 6.96 -5.62 -19.40
CA GLU A 138 6.62 -5.37 -20.79
C GLU A 138 6.87 -6.62 -21.66
N ARG A 139 8.07 -7.20 -21.53
CA ARG A 139 8.43 -8.46 -22.22
C ARG A 139 7.50 -9.62 -21.88
N GLU A 140 7.09 -9.75 -20.62
CA GLU A 140 6.21 -10.84 -20.20
C GLU A 140 4.80 -10.71 -20.77
N VAL A 141 4.30 -9.47 -20.93
CA VAL A 141 3.00 -9.20 -21.60
C VAL A 141 3.09 -9.51 -23.08
N GLU A 142 4.18 -9.10 -23.76
CA GLU A 142 4.36 -9.29 -25.21
C GLU A 142 4.47 -10.77 -25.61
N LEU A 143 5.14 -11.56 -24.78
CA LEU A 143 5.44 -12.95 -25.10
C LEU A 143 4.26 -13.90 -24.86
N ASP A 144 3.21 -13.50 -24.16
CA ASP A 144 1.99 -14.25 -23.84
C ASP A 144 2.26 -15.74 -23.49
N ARG A 145 3.25 -15.97 -22.64
CA ARG A 145 3.70 -17.31 -22.25
C ARG A 145 2.85 -17.93 -21.14
N ILE A 146 2.84 -19.24 -21.07
CA ILE A 146 2.26 -19.96 -19.93
C ILE A 146 2.95 -19.49 -18.65
N GLY A 147 2.14 -19.04 -17.65
CA GLY A 147 2.64 -18.52 -16.39
C GLY A 147 2.90 -17.03 -16.35
N ALA A 148 2.73 -16.27 -17.48
CA ALA A 148 2.94 -14.83 -17.56
C ALA A 148 2.26 -14.05 -16.42
N CYS A 149 1.00 -14.36 -16.14
CA CYS A 149 0.25 -13.71 -15.07
C CYS A 149 0.87 -13.92 -13.68
N GLY A 150 1.40 -15.11 -13.41
CA GLY A 150 2.12 -15.41 -12.16
C GLY A 150 3.42 -14.61 -12.04
N ILE A 151 4.17 -14.50 -13.14
CA ILE A 151 5.41 -13.71 -13.21
C ILE A 151 5.09 -12.23 -13.05
N LEU A 152 4.12 -11.70 -13.79
CA LEU A 152 3.68 -10.29 -13.70
C LEU A 152 3.27 -9.92 -12.28
N SER A 153 2.54 -10.79 -11.58
CA SER A 153 2.15 -10.54 -10.18
C SER A 153 3.37 -10.42 -9.27
N ARG A 154 4.39 -11.26 -9.44
CA ARG A 154 5.63 -11.19 -8.64
C ARG A 154 6.49 -9.99 -8.98
N LEU A 155 6.60 -9.64 -10.26
CA LEU A 155 7.29 -8.41 -10.69
C LEU A 155 6.59 -7.18 -10.12
N ALA A 156 5.26 -7.14 -10.11
CA ALA A 156 4.48 -6.07 -9.50
C ALA A 156 4.72 -5.96 -7.99
N ASP A 157 4.81 -7.09 -7.25
CA ASP A 157 5.14 -7.10 -5.82
C ASP A 157 6.53 -6.47 -5.56
N VAL A 158 7.54 -6.86 -6.36
CA VAL A 158 8.90 -6.34 -6.24
C VAL A 158 8.94 -4.85 -6.61
N LEU A 159 8.29 -4.47 -7.71
CA LEU A 159 8.23 -3.08 -8.15
C LEU A 159 7.54 -2.18 -7.13
N ALA A 160 6.43 -2.63 -6.55
CA ALA A 160 5.74 -1.89 -5.50
C ALA A 160 6.63 -1.67 -4.26
N ALA A 161 7.39 -2.70 -3.85
CA ALA A 161 8.35 -2.57 -2.77
C ALA A 161 9.46 -1.57 -3.10
N SER A 162 9.97 -1.58 -4.34
CA SER A 162 10.98 -0.62 -4.83
C SER A 162 10.43 0.80 -4.87
N ILE A 163 9.20 1.01 -5.33
CA ILE A 163 8.53 2.32 -5.33
C ILE A 163 8.43 2.87 -3.90
N ILE A 164 7.96 2.05 -2.95
CA ILE A 164 7.82 2.45 -1.55
C ILE A 164 9.19 2.77 -0.95
N ARG A 165 10.18 1.92 -1.16
CA ARG A 165 11.56 2.14 -0.69
C ARG A 165 12.12 3.45 -1.22
N ALA A 166 12.07 3.65 -2.52
CA ALA A 166 12.57 4.87 -3.16
C ALA A 166 11.82 6.13 -2.67
N TRP A 167 10.52 6.03 -2.42
CA TRP A 167 9.75 7.11 -1.83
C TRP A 167 10.21 7.41 -0.39
N VAL A 168 10.43 6.39 0.44
CA VAL A 168 10.96 6.57 1.81
C VAL A 168 12.34 7.19 1.79
N GLU A 169 13.23 6.74 0.90
CA GLU A 169 14.62 7.19 0.84
C GLU A 169 14.79 8.58 0.22
N CYS A 170 14.00 8.91 -0.78
CA CYS A 170 14.22 10.08 -1.63
C CYS A 170 13.11 11.11 -1.61
N GLY A 171 11.88 10.71 -1.30
CA GLY A 171 10.66 11.49 -1.55
C GLY A 171 10.36 12.60 -0.56
N CYS A 172 11.16 12.76 0.48
CA CYS A 172 10.73 13.54 1.62
C CYS A 172 11.76 14.59 2.03
N SER A 173 12.00 15.58 1.20
CA SER A 173 12.72 16.80 1.63
C SER A 173 12.04 17.47 2.84
N ASP A 174 10.70 17.34 2.93
CA ASP A 174 9.88 17.83 4.04
C ASP A 174 9.32 16.71 4.92
N SER A 175 10.02 15.57 5.00
CA SER A 175 9.50 14.42 5.76
C SER A 175 9.46 14.73 7.25
N THR A 176 8.26 14.82 7.77
CA THR A 176 7.96 14.85 9.21
C THR A 176 7.45 13.48 9.66
N GLY A 177 7.37 13.27 10.95
CA GLY A 177 6.77 12.07 11.48
C GLY A 177 7.62 10.79 11.26
N TRP A 178 6.95 9.70 10.93
CA TRP A 178 7.54 8.37 10.89
C TRP A 178 8.71 8.24 9.90
N VAL A 179 8.61 8.82 8.71
CA VAL A 179 9.67 8.75 7.70
C VAL A 179 10.92 9.48 8.17
N ALA A 180 10.78 10.66 8.75
CA ALA A 180 11.91 11.39 9.35
C ALA A 180 12.57 10.58 10.47
N ALA A 181 11.77 9.91 11.29
CA ALA A 181 12.27 9.07 12.36
C ALA A 181 13.09 7.88 11.85
N VAL A 182 12.58 7.16 10.83
CA VAL A 182 13.27 6.00 10.25
C VAL A 182 14.58 6.39 9.54
N ARG A 183 14.61 7.54 8.90
CA ARG A 183 15.82 8.06 8.25
C ARG A 183 16.88 8.57 9.22
N CYS A 184 16.50 8.91 10.44
CA CYS A 184 17.45 9.29 11.49
C CYS A 184 18.16 8.03 12.02
N PRO A 185 19.49 7.89 11.90
CA PRO A 185 20.20 6.67 12.29
C PRO A 185 19.99 6.26 13.76
N ARG A 186 19.81 7.21 14.66
CA ARG A 186 19.59 6.96 16.08
C ARG A 186 18.14 6.62 16.39
N LEU A 187 17.20 7.39 15.86
CA LEU A 187 15.77 7.21 16.10
C LEU A 187 15.22 6.01 15.31
N GLY A 188 15.73 5.78 14.10
CA GLY A 188 15.39 4.64 13.27
C GLY A 188 15.68 3.30 13.95
N LYS A 189 16.77 3.17 14.70
CA LYS A 189 17.05 1.99 15.53
C LYS A 189 15.97 1.73 16.56
N VAL A 190 15.46 2.78 17.20
CA VAL A 190 14.38 2.67 18.20
C VAL A 190 13.08 2.24 17.53
N VAL A 191 12.71 2.88 16.43
CA VAL A 191 11.50 2.52 15.66
C VAL A 191 11.59 1.09 15.16
N ALA A 192 12.71 0.69 14.56
CA ALA A 192 12.93 -0.67 14.08
C ALA A 192 12.81 -1.71 15.22
N ALA A 193 13.37 -1.44 16.41
CA ALA A 193 13.26 -2.34 17.56
C ALA A 193 11.82 -2.51 18.03
N ILE A 194 11.03 -1.43 18.09
CA ILE A 194 9.60 -1.50 18.46
C ILE A 194 8.81 -2.31 17.42
N HIS A 195 9.10 -2.14 16.13
CA HIS A 195 8.42 -2.87 15.06
C HIS A 195 8.81 -4.35 14.99
N ALA A 196 10.07 -4.68 15.30
CA ALA A 196 10.55 -6.06 15.34
C ALA A 196 9.85 -6.88 16.44
N ASP A 197 9.61 -6.28 17.58
CA ASP A 197 8.91 -6.93 18.71
C ASP A 197 7.98 -5.92 19.43
N PRO A 198 6.79 -5.68 18.89
CA PRO A 198 5.82 -4.77 19.51
C PRO A 198 5.31 -5.28 20.88
N ALA A 199 5.36 -6.59 21.14
CA ALA A 199 4.86 -7.19 22.37
C ALA A 199 5.79 -6.96 23.56
N ARG A 200 7.07 -6.76 23.31
CA ARG A 200 8.06 -6.49 24.36
C ARG A 200 7.61 -5.34 25.27
N PRO A 201 7.82 -5.42 26.61
CA PRO A 201 7.46 -4.35 27.54
C PRO A 201 8.42 -3.17 27.45
N TRP A 202 8.37 -2.47 26.32
CA TRP A 202 9.22 -1.31 26.06
C TRP A 202 8.96 -0.19 27.06
N THR A 203 10.00 0.24 27.75
CA THR A 203 9.98 1.40 28.64
C THR A 203 10.77 2.55 28.04
N VAL A 204 10.45 3.79 28.45
CA VAL A 204 11.19 4.98 28.01
C VAL A 204 12.71 4.86 28.28
N PRO A 205 13.17 4.36 29.44
CA PRO A 205 14.59 4.11 29.68
C PRO A 205 15.24 3.14 28.68
N MET A 206 14.56 2.02 28.35
CA MET A 206 15.07 1.06 27.38
C MET A 206 15.23 1.69 25.99
N LEU A 207 14.22 2.44 25.55
CA LEU A 207 14.23 3.10 24.25
C LEU A 207 15.27 4.24 24.19
N ALA A 208 15.42 4.99 25.26
CA ALA A 208 16.45 6.02 25.40
C ALA A 208 17.86 5.40 25.34
N GLY A 209 18.07 4.24 25.96
CA GLY A 209 19.31 3.46 25.87
C GLY A 209 19.65 3.06 24.44
N LEU A 210 18.68 2.58 23.65
CA LEU A 210 18.87 2.24 22.23
C LEU A 210 19.26 3.47 21.39
N MET A 211 18.76 4.64 21.75
CA MET A 211 19.12 5.91 21.08
C MET A 211 20.47 6.46 21.57
N GLY A 212 21.02 5.99 22.70
CA GLY A 212 22.18 6.56 23.36
C GLY A 212 21.90 7.96 23.90
N ALA A 213 20.75 8.19 24.57
CA ALA A 213 20.32 9.47 25.07
C ALA A 213 19.75 9.40 26.48
N SER A 214 19.63 10.54 27.16
CA SER A 214 18.88 10.62 28.42
C SER A 214 17.38 10.43 28.17
N ARG A 215 16.61 10.04 29.20
CA ARG A 215 15.15 9.82 29.12
C ARG A 215 14.42 11.06 28.60
N SER A 216 14.75 12.23 29.08
CA SER A 216 14.13 13.52 28.68
C SER A 216 14.48 13.89 27.25
N SER A 217 15.76 13.83 26.90
CA SER A 217 16.21 14.15 25.54
C SER A 217 15.63 13.19 24.50
N PHE A 218 15.54 11.89 24.81
CA PHE A 218 14.88 10.90 23.96
C PHE A 218 13.39 11.22 23.79
N ALA A 219 12.65 11.40 24.89
CA ALA A 219 11.20 11.63 24.84
C ALA A 219 10.86 12.91 24.07
N GLU A 220 11.64 13.97 24.25
CA GLU A 220 11.48 15.22 23.51
C GLU A 220 11.77 15.03 22.01
N ALA A 221 12.91 14.45 21.65
CA ALA A 221 13.28 14.21 20.26
C ALA A 221 12.26 13.31 19.55
N PHE A 222 11.84 12.23 20.23
CA PHE A 222 10.82 11.32 19.71
C PHE A 222 9.50 12.02 19.46
N THR A 223 9.00 12.77 20.45
CA THR A 223 7.70 13.47 20.36
C THR A 223 7.74 14.56 19.30
N ARG A 224 8.82 15.32 19.23
CA ARG A 224 9.00 16.37 18.19
C ARG A 224 8.99 15.75 16.79
N THR A 225 9.67 14.60 16.58
CA THR A 225 9.77 13.97 15.27
C THR A 225 8.50 13.20 14.91
N MET A 226 7.95 12.42 15.85
CA MET A 226 6.83 11.51 15.59
C MET A 226 5.44 12.15 15.77
N GLY A 227 5.36 13.33 16.41
CA GLY A 227 4.10 13.98 16.75
C GLY A 227 3.34 13.34 17.92
N GLU A 228 3.89 12.28 18.54
CA GLU A 228 3.30 11.61 19.68
C GLU A 228 4.36 11.07 20.65
N SER A 229 3.97 10.84 21.92
CA SER A 229 4.91 10.33 22.93
C SER A 229 5.34 8.88 22.63
N PRO A 230 6.55 8.45 23.08
CA PRO A 230 7.01 7.09 22.92
C PRO A 230 6.04 6.03 23.48
N ALA A 231 5.45 6.30 24.64
CA ALA A 231 4.49 5.39 25.28
C ALA A 231 3.22 5.21 24.45
N LYS A 232 2.69 6.30 23.87
CA LYS A 232 1.52 6.26 22.98
C LYS A 232 1.82 5.50 21.70
N TYR A 233 3.00 5.71 21.13
CA TYR A 233 3.46 4.99 19.94
C TYR A 233 3.56 3.48 20.20
N VAL A 234 4.25 3.06 21.28
CA VAL A 234 4.37 1.66 21.67
C VAL A 234 2.98 1.03 21.90
N ALA A 235 2.09 1.72 22.63
CA ALA A 235 0.73 1.25 22.82
C ALA A 235 -0.02 1.03 21.50
N ARG A 236 0.13 1.94 20.56
CA ARG A 236 -0.46 1.81 19.22
C ARG A 236 0.10 0.60 18.47
N MET A 237 1.42 0.40 18.47
CA MET A 237 2.05 -0.76 17.82
C MET A 237 1.59 -2.08 18.45
N LYS A 238 1.45 -2.14 19.79
CA LYS A 238 0.86 -3.29 20.49
C LYS A 238 -0.56 -3.60 20.00
N MET A 239 -1.41 -2.59 19.84
CA MET A 239 -2.79 -2.79 19.39
C MET A 239 -2.88 -3.23 17.92
N MET A 240 -2.00 -2.76 17.07
CA MET A 240 -1.91 -3.21 15.68
C MET A 240 -1.45 -4.67 15.61
N GLN A 241 -0.47 -5.06 16.43
CA GLN A 241 -0.05 -6.46 16.54
C GLN A 241 -1.18 -7.35 17.06
N ALA A 242 -1.92 -6.90 18.09
CA ALA A 242 -3.09 -7.61 18.61
C ALA A 242 -4.17 -7.80 17.53
N ARG A 243 -4.46 -6.74 16.76
CA ARG A 243 -5.43 -6.83 15.66
C ARG A 243 -5.01 -7.89 14.64
N ARG A 244 -3.72 -7.95 14.29
CA ARG A 244 -3.19 -8.96 13.40
C ARG A 244 -3.39 -10.37 13.96
N TRP A 245 -2.99 -10.62 15.22
CA TRP A 245 -3.16 -11.91 15.87
C TRP A 245 -4.63 -12.34 15.95
N ILE A 246 -5.54 -11.43 16.30
CA ILE A 246 -6.96 -11.74 16.45
C ILE A 246 -7.62 -11.96 15.09
N ALA A 247 -7.35 -11.09 14.11
CA ALA A 247 -8.04 -11.11 12.83
C ALA A 247 -7.46 -12.12 11.83
N ARG A 248 -6.13 -12.34 11.83
CA ARG A 248 -5.48 -13.22 10.85
C ARG A 248 -5.14 -14.60 11.43
N ASP A 249 -4.61 -14.60 12.65
CA ASP A 249 -4.11 -15.83 13.27
C ASP A 249 -5.17 -16.49 14.16
N GLY A 250 -6.37 -15.91 14.26
CA GLY A 250 -7.50 -16.46 15.03
C GLY A 250 -7.25 -16.47 16.55
N MET A 251 -6.25 -15.75 17.05
CA MET A 251 -5.86 -15.76 18.44
C MET A 251 -7.01 -15.31 19.37
N ARG A 252 -7.17 -15.99 20.50
CA ARG A 252 -8.16 -15.58 21.51
C ARG A 252 -7.78 -14.24 22.13
N VAL A 253 -8.79 -13.42 22.42
CA VAL A 253 -8.59 -12.05 22.97
C VAL A 253 -7.83 -12.08 24.29
N ALA A 254 -8.17 -13.03 25.19
CA ALA A 254 -7.47 -13.22 26.47
C ALA A 254 -5.97 -13.51 26.28
N VAL A 255 -5.62 -14.37 25.30
CA VAL A 255 -4.22 -14.72 25.00
C VAL A 255 -3.46 -13.52 24.43
N ALA A 256 -4.12 -12.72 23.57
CA ALA A 256 -3.52 -11.51 23.04
C ALA A 256 -3.29 -10.46 24.15
N ALA A 257 -4.24 -10.32 25.08
CA ALA A 257 -4.13 -9.42 26.22
C ALA A 257 -2.95 -9.81 27.11
N ASP A 258 -2.84 -11.08 27.48
CA ASP A 258 -1.75 -11.62 28.31
C ASP A 258 -0.38 -11.40 27.65
N ARG A 259 -0.23 -11.78 26.37
CA ARG A 259 1.02 -11.58 25.61
C ARG A 259 1.49 -10.13 25.53
N LEU A 260 0.55 -9.18 25.58
CA LEU A 260 0.86 -7.75 25.52
C LEU A 260 1.04 -7.13 26.91
N GLY A 261 0.92 -7.95 27.98
CA GLY A 261 1.14 -7.54 29.36
C GLY A 261 -0.03 -6.73 29.94
N TYR A 262 -1.26 -7.06 29.57
CA TYR A 262 -2.47 -6.48 30.19
C TYR A 262 -2.98 -7.38 31.33
N ASP A 263 -3.27 -6.77 32.46
CA ASP A 263 -3.74 -7.48 33.67
C ASP A 263 -5.15 -8.09 33.52
N SER A 264 -5.92 -7.61 32.54
CA SER A 264 -7.24 -8.14 32.25
C SER A 264 -7.67 -7.93 30.79
N GLU A 265 -8.51 -8.85 30.29
CA GLU A 265 -9.13 -8.73 28.98
C GLU A 265 -9.98 -7.45 28.86
N ALA A 266 -10.60 -6.99 29.95
CA ALA A 266 -11.39 -5.77 29.96
C ALA A 266 -10.51 -4.52 29.77
N SER A 267 -9.34 -4.43 30.42
CA SER A 267 -8.41 -3.32 30.26
C SER A 267 -7.83 -3.30 28.84
N PHE A 268 -7.46 -4.46 28.33
CA PHE A 268 -7.03 -4.63 26.95
C PHE A 268 -8.10 -4.19 25.94
N SER A 269 -9.34 -4.67 26.09
CA SER A 269 -10.44 -4.35 25.15
C SER A 269 -10.75 -2.85 25.09
N ARG A 270 -10.66 -2.14 26.23
CA ARG A 270 -10.79 -0.67 26.26
C ARG A 270 -9.64 0.01 25.51
N ALA A 271 -8.40 -0.43 25.75
CA ALA A 271 -7.23 0.10 25.05
C ALA A 271 -7.30 -0.18 23.54
N PHE A 272 -7.68 -1.39 23.16
CA PHE A 272 -7.86 -1.80 21.77
C PHE A 272 -8.91 -0.94 21.05
N LYS A 273 -10.11 -0.79 21.64
CA LYS A 273 -11.17 0.04 21.05
C LYS A 273 -10.74 1.51 20.90
N ARG A 274 -10.00 2.04 21.87
CA ARG A 274 -9.50 3.42 21.80
C ARG A 274 -8.52 3.65 20.65
N VAL A 275 -7.69 2.66 20.33
CA VAL A 275 -6.64 2.77 19.29
C VAL A 275 -7.16 2.35 17.92
N ILE A 276 -7.89 1.23 17.86
CA ILE A 276 -8.35 0.59 16.62
C ILE A 276 -9.72 1.14 16.16
N GLY A 277 -10.49 1.75 17.08
CA GLY A 277 -11.81 2.31 16.80
C GLY A 277 -12.99 1.37 17.07
N HIS A 278 -12.76 0.06 17.13
CA HIS A 278 -13.78 -0.95 17.38
C HIS A 278 -13.27 -2.02 18.36
N PRO A 279 -14.16 -2.82 19.00
CA PRO A 279 -13.74 -3.84 19.96
C PRO A 279 -13.03 -5.03 19.28
N PRO A 280 -12.23 -5.82 20.02
CA PRO A 280 -11.51 -6.99 19.48
C PRO A 280 -12.44 -8.04 18.83
N SER A 281 -13.68 -8.20 19.33
CA SER A 281 -14.68 -9.10 18.76
C SER A 281 -15.05 -8.74 17.32
N ALA A 282 -15.16 -7.44 16.99
CA ALA A 282 -15.44 -6.97 15.64
C ALA A 282 -14.27 -7.25 14.68
N ALA A 283 -13.03 -7.17 15.17
CA ALA A 283 -11.85 -7.52 14.38
C ALA A 283 -11.85 -9.00 13.96
N ARG A 284 -12.38 -9.88 14.81
CA ARG A 284 -12.51 -11.32 14.55
C ARG A 284 -13.62 -11.63 13.55
N ALA A 285 -14.76 -10.95 13.66
CA ALA A 285 -15.90 -11.14 12.77
C ALA A 285 -15.57 -10.76 11.31
N ALA A 286 -14.82 -9.69 11.12
CA ALA A 286 -14.37 -9.24 9.79
C ALA A 286 -13.39 -10.21 9.10
N ALA A 287 -12.77 -11.12 9.85
CA ALA A 287 -11.88 -12.14 9.30
C ALA A 287 -12.62 -13.41 8.85
N GLY A 288 -13.74 -13.75 9.50
CA GLY A 288 -14.59 -14.91 9.17
C GLY A 288 -15.55 -14.69 8.00
N ALA A 289 -15.64 -13.46 7.50
CA ALA A 289 -16.51 -13.08 6.37
C ALA A 289 -15.77 -13.02 5.01
N ARG A 290 -14.56 -13.58 4.94
CA ARG A 290 -13.73 -13.57 3.72
C ARG A 290 -13.44 -14.97 3.22
#